data_67cc97566e155048a29921bf6f308604
#
_entry.id   67cc97566e155048a29921bf6f308604
#
_cell.length_a   1.000
_cell.length_b   1.000
_cell.length_c   1.000
_cell.angle_alpha   90.00
_cell.angle_beta   90.00
_cell.angle_gamma   90.00
#
_symmetry.space_group_name_H-M   'P 1'
#
loop_
_entity.id
_entity.type
_entity.pdbx_description
1 polymer ?
#
loop_
_entity_poly.entity_id
_entity_poly.type
_entity_poly.pdbx_seq_one_letter_code
_entity_poly.pdbx_strand_id
1 'polypeptide(L)'
;MPLAVLTSGVAPRDWVEAPPAEPTWWGEGETPPAAPSVTPASSGRRRDTKQISLFEVTPAADAWIDSLLTSPTYAAQRGLAGRGAPDDLVIRALVAALDARGGRLSRTALAQTLQLPAFRASGLVNATRRVLNVDQAQVLSIDATADDVVLDVRLLRLQFEIGGGP
;
A
#
# COMPACT_ATOMS: atom_id res chain seq x y z
N MET A 1 -60.43 -11.41 -19.73
CA MET A 1 -59.79 -12.26 -18.69
C MET A 1 -58.99 -11.35 -17.79
N PRO A 2 -59.49 -10.95 -16.60
CA PRO A 2 -58.68 -10.13 -15.69
C PRO A 2 -57.72 -10.99 -14.90
N LEU A 3 -56.45 -10.60 -14.91
CA LEU A 3 -55.40 -11.18 -14.09
C LEU A 3 -55.59 -10.73 -12.64
N ALA A 4 -55.95 -11.67 -11.78
CA ALA A 4 -56.00 -11.43 -10.34
C ALA A 4 -54.57 -11.33 -9.78
N VAL A 5 -54.20 -10.15 -9.35
CA VAL A 5 -52.98 -9.89 -8.60
C VAL A 5 -53.21 -10.41 -7.17
N LEU A 6 -52.63 -11.55 -6.83
CA LEU A 6 -52.54 -12.04 -5.46
C LEU A 6 -51.57 -11.19 -4.66
N THR A 7 -52.07 -10.14 -4.05
CA THR A 7 -51.34 -9.44 -2.98
C THR A 7 -51.38 -10.32 -1.73
N SER A 8 -50.36 -11.19 -1.59
CA SER A 8 -50.07 -11.84 -0.30
C SER A 8 -49.66 -10.75 0.68
N GLY A 9 -50.61 -10.31 1.49
CA GLY A 9 -50.34 -9.47 2.65
C GLY A 9 -49.52 -10.27 3.68
N VAL A 10 -48.22 -10.20 3.58
CA VAL A 10 -47.34 -10.54 4.70
C VAL A 10 -47.34 -9.33 5.59
N ALA A 11 -48.04 -9.40 6.70
CA ALA A 11 -47.95 -8.39 7.75
C ALA A 11 -46.48 -8.25 8.17
N PRO A 12 -45.97 -7.00 8.34
CA PRO A 12 -44.64 -6.82 8.89
C PRO A 12 -44.64 -7.40 10.32
N ARG A 13 -43.97 -8.49 10.48
CA ARG A 13 -43.66 -9.02 11.80
C ARG A 13 -42.80 -8.00 12.50
N ASP A 14 -43.21 -7.70 13.70
CA ASP A 14 -42.53 -6.82 14.63
C ASP A 14 -41.06 -7.21 14.77
N TRP A 15 -40.20 -6.49 14.10
CA TRP A 15 -38.75 -6.55 14.27
C TRP A 15 -38.29 -5.73 15.50
N VAL A 16 -39.16 -5.68 16.51
CA VAL A 16 -38.79 -5.19 17.82
C VAL A 16 -38.35 -6.40 18.65
N GLU A 17 -37.36 -7.09 18.15
CA GLU A 17 -36.53 -7.92 18.98
C GLU A 17 -35.65 -6.98 19.78
N ALA A 18 -35.85 -6.93 21.10
CA ALA A 18 -35.00 -6.15 21.98
C ALA A 18 -33.53 -6.42 21.68
N PRO A 19 -32.68 -5.40 21.61
CA PRO A 19 -31.27 -5.63 21.37
C PRO A 19 -30.78 -6.66 22.41
N PRO A 20 -29.98 -7.65 21.99
CA PRO A 20 -29.41 -8.60 22.93
C PRO A 20 -28.68 -7.81 24.01
N ALA A 21 -28.96 -8.16 25.27
CA ALA A 21 -28.30 -7.55 26.41
C ALA A 21 -26.81 -7.52 26.16
N GLU A 22 -26.22 -6.33 26.19
CA GLU A 22 -24.79 -6.16 25.99
C GLU A 22 -24.04 -7.08 26.95
N PRO A 23 -23.06 -7.85 26.45
CA PRO A 23 -22.32 -8.72 27.34
C PRO A 23 -21.57 -7.86 28.34
N THR A 24 -21.92 -8.00 29.62
CA THR A 24 -21.27 -7.33 30.74
C THR A 24 -19.87 -7.91 31.01
N TRP A 25 -19.03 -7.93 29.98
CA TRP A 25 -17.62 -8.29 30.16
C TRP A 25 -16.77 -7.09 30.67
N TRP A 26 -17.36 -5.90 30.72
CA TRP A 26 -16.81 -4.81 31.50
C TRP A 26 -17.18 -5.04 32.96
N GLY A 27 -16.36 -5.78 33.66
CA GLY A 27 -16.53 -5.95 35.12
C GLY A 27 -16.61 -4.59 35.79
N GLU A 28 -17.81 -4.18 36.18
CA GLU A 28 -17.97 -3.14 37.18
C GLU A 28 -17.37 -3.66 38.47
N GLY A 29 -16.22 -3.13 38.81
CA GLY A 29 -15.69 -3.28 40.13
C GLY A 29 -14.27 -3.77 40.29
N GLU A 30 -13.32 -3.12 39.62
CA GLU A 30 -11.95 -3.13 40.12
C GLU A 30 -11.38 -1.73 39.99
N THR A 31 -11.42 -1.01 41.11
CA THR A 31 -10.68 0.22 41.32
C THR A 31 -9.21 -0.10 41.08
N PRO A 32 -8.53 0.52 40.11
CA PRO A 32 -7.11 0.28 39.92
C PRO A 32 -6.35 0.72 41.18
N PRO A 33 -5.43 -0.08 41.70
CA PRO A 33 -4.59 0.31 42.81
C PRO A 33 -3.79 1.56 42.43
N ALA A 34 -3.79 2.53 43.34
CA ALA A 34 -3.08 3.78 43.21
C ALA A 34 -1.63 3.54 42.78
N ALA A 35 -1.25 4.09 41.65
CA ALA A 35 0.11 4.06 41.15
C ALA A 35 1.05 4.73 42.15
N PRO A 36 2.19 4.12 42.49
CA PRO A 36 3.19 4.78 43.34
C PRO A 36 3.76 5.97 42.56
N SER A 37 3.70 7.14 43.19
CA SER A 37 4.33 8.35 42.70
C SER A 37 5.85 8.17 42.63
N VAL A 38 6.39 7.91 41.48
CA VAL A 38 7.83 7.93 41.23
C VAL A 38 8.22 9.34 40.83
N THR A 39 8.92 9.98 41.76
CA THR A 39 9.65 11.23 41.57
C THR A 39 10.59 11.09 40.36
N PRO A 40 10.62 12.07 39.42
CA PRO A 40 11.57 12.02 38.35
C PRO A 40 12.96 12.35 38.86
N ALA A 41 13.78 11.33 39.08
CA ALA A 41 15.22 11.51 39.22
C ALA A 41 15.80 11.86 37.85
N SER A 42 16.15 13.13 37.70
CA SER A 42 16.99 13.69 36.69
C SER A 42 18.33 12.96 36.65
N SER A 43 18.52 12.06 35.68
CA SER A 43 19.86 11.69 35.26
C SER A 43 19.86 11.57 33.71
N GLY A 44 20.50 12.59 33.13
CA GLY A 44 20.75 12.69 31.70
C GLY A 44 21.59 11.50 31.22
N ARG A 45 20.93 10.53 30.66
CA ARG A 45 21.55 9.60 29.73
C ARG A 45 20.89 9.85 28.39
N ARG A 46 21.57 10.64 27.54
CA ARG A 46 21.29 10.69 26.11
C ARG A 46 21.30 9.24 25.64
N ARG A 47 20.12 8.65 25.57
CA ARG A 47 19.94 7.50 24.71
C ARG A 47 20.06 8.06 23.30
N ASP A 48 21.22 7.85 22.69
CA ASP A 48 21.30 7.80 21.24
C ASP A 48 20.30 6.75 20.81
N THR A 49 19.09 7.22 20.59
CA THR A 49 18.08 6.48 19.85
C THR A 49 18.64 6.47 18.43
N LYS A 50 19.53 5.51 18.16
CA LYS A 50 19.82 5.11 16.81
C LYS A 50 18.49 4.68 16.27
N GLN A 51 17.79 5.66 15.71
CA GLN A 51 16.58 5.50 14.97
C GLN A 51 17.00 4.59 13.83
N ILE A 52 16.76 3.30 14.01
CA ILE A 52 16.93 2.31 12.97
C ILE A 52 15.87 2.75 11.96
N SER A 53 16.31 3.55 10.99
CA SER A 53 15.51 3.87 9.83
C SER A 53 15.25 2.51 9.19
N LEU A 54 14.02 2.04 9.30
CA LEU A 54 13.56 0.76 8.73
C LEU A 54 13.73 0.75 7.20
N PHE A 55 14.10 1.88 6.67
CA PHE A 55 14.51 2.14 5.29
C PHE A 55 15.98 2.59 5.30
N GLU A 56 16.88 1.70 5.67
CA GLU A 56 18.26 1.84 5.27
C GLU A 56 18.31 1.56 3.77
N VAL A 57 17.91 2.56 3.02
CA VAL A 57 18.06 2.65 1.57
C VAL A 57 19.55 2.57 1.34
N THR A 58 20.03 1.42 0.89
CA THR A 58 21.43 1.24 0.51
C THR A 58 21.67 2.20 -0.67
N PRO A 59 22.38 3.30 -0.49
CA PRO A 59 22.39 4.41 -1.46
C PRO A 59 22.93 4.03 -2.84
N ALA A 60 23.60 2.89 -2.96
CA ALA A 60 24.13 2.39 -4.23
C ALA A 60 23.13 1.55 -5.04
N ALA A 61 22.19 0.87 -4.38
CA ALA A 61 21.20 0.05 -5.06
C ALA A 61 20.08 0.89 -5.73
N ASP A 62 19.78 2.06 -5.18
CA ASP A 62 18.65 2.87 -5.60
C ASP A 62 19.01 4.03 -6.53
N ALA A 63 20.32 4.26 -6.81
CA ALA A 63 20.79 5.34 -7.68
C ALA A 63 20.14 5.28 -9.08
N TRP A 64 19.87 4.09 -9.60
CA TRP A 64 19.19 3.92 -10.89
C TRP A 64 17.71 4.32 -10.82
N ILE A 65 17.06 4.18 -9.66
CA ILE A 65 15.68 4.59 -9.45
C ILE A 65 15.60 6.12 -9.46
N ASP A 66 16.59 6.82 -8.90
CA ASP A 66 16.68 8.27 -9.00
C ASP A 66 16.83 8.72 -10.45
N SER A 67 17.66 8.01 -11.21
CA SER A 67 17.81 8.26 -12.65
C SER A 67 16.50 8.02 -13.41
N LEU A 68 15.70 7.02 -13.01
CA LEU A 68 14.37 6.78 -13.56
C LEU A 68 13.46 7.98 -13.34
N LEU A 69 13.33 8.43 -12.09
CA LEU A 69 12.42 9.51 -11.71
C LEU A 69 12.79 10.87 -12.31
N THR A 70 14.07 11.06 -12.67
CA THR A 70 14.57 12.28 -13.29
C THR A 70 14.61 12.19 -14.81
N SER A 71 14.33 11.02 -15.42
CA SER A 71 14.37 10.85 -16.87
C SER A 71 13.28 11.68 -17.58
N PRO A 72 13.57 12.24 -18.76
CA PRO A 72 12.60 13.01 -19.52
C PRO A 72 11.40 12.16 -19.95
N THR A 73 11.62 10.91 -20.27
CA THR A 73 10.57 9.94 -20.63
C THR A 73 9.61 9.74 -19.46
N TYR A 74 10.11 9.59 -18.24
CA TYR A 74 9.29 9.47 -17.04
C TYR A 74 8.44 10.74 -16.82
N ALA A 75 9.04 11.92 -16.93
CA ALA A 75 8.34 13.18 -16.77
C ALA A 75 7.19 13.32 -17.79
N ALA A 76 7.44 12.94 -19.05
CA ALA A 76 6.41 12.94 -20.09
C ALA A 76 5.25 11.96 -19.77
N GLN A 77 5.57 10.73 -19.39
CA GLN A 77 4.56 9.72 -19.05
C GLN A 77 3.74 10.10 -17.81
N ARG A 78 4.39 10.69 -16.81
CA ARG A 78 3.71 11.23 -15.64
C ARG A 78 2.75 12.35 -16.01
N GLY A 79 3.14 13.23 -16.93
CA GLY A 79 2.28 14.27 -17.48
C GLY A 79 1.04 13.70 -18.17
N LEU A 80 1.19 12.64 -18.96
CA LEU A 80 0.09 11.95 -19.62
C LEU A 80 -0.85 11.25 -18.64
N ALA A 81 -0.31 10.66 -17.57
CA ALA A 81 -1.11 10.04 -16.52
C ALA A 81 -1.89 11.06 -15.66
N GLY A 82 -1.46 12.32 -15.65
CA GLY A 82 -2.14 13.44 -15.03
C GLY A 82 -2.39 13.24 -13.53
N ARG A 83 -3.57 13.65 -13.06
CA ARG A 83 -3.96 13.55 -11.64
C ARG A 83 -4.06 12.11 -11.10
N GLY A 84 -4.07 11.12 -11.98
CA GLY A 84 -4.08 9.70 -11.60
C GLY A 84 -2.70 9.11 -11.37
N ALA A 85 -1.61 9.86 -11.61
CA ALA A 85 -0.26 9.41 -11.34
C ALA A 85 -0.03 9.34 -9.81
N PRO A 86 0.59 8.27 -9.31
CA PRO A 86 1.02 8.21 -7.93
C PRO A 86 2.13 9.22 -7.64
N ASP A 87 2.38 9.48 -6.36
CA ASP A 87 3.51 10.30 -5.94
C ASP A 87 4.84 9.61 -6.27
N ASP A 88 5.88 10.36 -6.61
CA ASP A 88 7.21 9.84 -6.96
C ASP A 88 7.82 9.03 -5.82
N LEU A 89 7.60 9.45 -4.58
CA LEU A 89 8.06 8.70 -3.41
C LEU A 89 7.41 7.32 -3.32
N VAL A 90 6.13 7.24 -3.69
CA VAL A 90 5.39 5.98 -3.67
C VAL A 90 5.82 5.07 -4.83
N ILE A 91 6.04 5.63 -6.02
CA ILE A 91 6.58 4.89 -7.17
C ILE A 91 7.98 4.38 -6.83
N ARG A 92 8.84 5.22 -6.23
CA ARG A 92 10.16 4.84 -5.75
C ARG A 92 10.09 3.65 -4.81
N ALA A 93 9.27 3.73 -3.76
CA ALA A 93 9.12 2.68 -2.76
C ALA A 93 8.61 1.37 -3.39
N LEU A 94 7.69 1.45 -4.35
CA LEU A 94 7.17 0.29 -5.07
C LEU A 94 8.26 -0.38 -5.92
N VAL A 95 8.99 0.40 -6.71
CA VAL A 95 10.06 -0.10 -7.57
C VAL A 95 11.19 -0.70 -6.74
N ALA A 96 11.62 -0.02 -5.67
CA ALA A 96 12.64 -0.52 -4.75
C ALA A 96 12.22 -1.83 -4.06
N ALA A 97 10.96 -1.92 -3.61
CA ALA A 97 10.43 -3.13 -2.99
C ALA A 97 10.41 -4.33 -3.95
N LEU A 98 10.09 -4.10 -5.22
CA LEU A 98 10.13 -5.14 -6.26
C LEU A 98 11.57 -5.51 -6.63
N ASP A 99 12.46 -4.54 -6.84
CA ASP A 99 13.86 -4.77 -7.18
C ASP A 99 14.57 -5.61 -6.10
N ALA A 100 14.37 -5.26 -4.83
CA ALA A 100 14.93 -6.00 -3.68
C ALA A 100 14.48 -7.47 -3.61
N ARG A 101 13.41 -7.84 -4.31
CA ARG A 101 12.86 -9.21 -4.37
C ARG A 101 13.00 -9.85 -5.75
N GLY A 102 13.90 -9.34 -6.59
CA GLY A 102 14.15 -9.88 -7.92
C GLY A 102 13.02 -9.60 -8.91
N GLY A 103 12.30 -8.50 -8.73
CA GLY A 103 11.25 -8.06 -9.64
C GLY A 103 9.89 -8.75 -9.45
N ARG A 104 9.71 -9.58 -8.41
CA ARG A 104 8.46 -10.29 -8.19
C ARG A 104 8.05 -10.25 -6.71
N LEU A 105 6.79 -9.90 -6.47
CA LEU A 105 6.23 -9.82 -5.12
C LEU A 105 4.72 -10.01 -5.16
N SER A 106 4.16 -10.79 -4.23
CA SER A 106 2.70 -10.89 -4.13
C SER A 106 2.08 -9.56 -3.74
N ARG A 107 0.86 -9.29 -4.19
CA ARG A 107 0.13 -8.06 -3.85
C ARG A 107 0.02 -7.85 -2.35
N THR A 108 -0.20 -8.93 -1.60
CA THR A 108 -0.28 -8.87 -0.14
C THR A 108 1.05 -8.46 0.48
N ALA A 109 2.17 -9.06 0.03
CA ALA A 109 3.49 -8.72 0.53
C ALA A 109 3.90 -7.29 0.13
N LEU A 110 3.52 -6.85 -1.08
CA LEU A 110 3.73 -5.47 -1.51
C LEU A 110 2.94 -4.48 -0.65
N ALA A 111 1.67 -4.77 -0.35
CA ALA A 111 0.84 -3.95 0.53
C ALA A 111 1.46 -3.82 1.93
N GLN A 112 1.96 -4.92 2.49
CA GLN A 112 2.65 -4.92 3.78
C GLN A 112 3.94 -4.11 3.75
N THR A 113 4.76 -4.29 2.70
CA THR A 113 6.03 -3.56 2.54
C THR A 113 5.79 -2.05 2.42
N LEU A 114 4.76 -1.65 1.69
CA LEU A 114 4.39 -0.25 1.53
C LEU A 114 3.50 0.29 2.65
N GLN A 115 3.16 -0.52 3.65
CA GLN A 115 2.27 -0.19 4.76
C GLN A 115 0.90 0.35 4.28
N LEU A 116 0.40 -0.24 3.19
CA LEU A 116 -0.88 0.13 2.60
C LEU A 116 -1.93 -0.95 2.84
N PRO A 117 -3.20 -0.58 2.95
CA PRO A 117 -4.28 -1.57 2.90
C PRO A 117 -4.28 -2.34 1.57
N ALA A 118 -4.53 -3.65 1.60
CA ALA A 118 -4.46 -4.53 0.43
C ALA A 118 -5.30 -4.02 -0.76
N PHE A 119 -6.47 -3.43 -0.51
CA PHE A 119 -7.32 -2.88 -1.57
C PHE A 119 -6.69 -1.67 -2.28
N ARG A 120 -5.85 -0.88 -1.58
CA ARG A 120 -5.13 0.25 -2.18
C ARG A 120 -3.93 -0.19 -3.03
N ALA A 121 -3.31 -1.32 -2.68
CA ALA A 121 -2.17 -1.83 -3.43
C ALA A 121 -2.52 -2.11 -4.90
N SER A 122 -3.68 -2.70 -5.18
CA SER A 122 -4.15 -2.94 -6.55
C SER A 122 -4.33 -1.65 -7.34
N GLY A 123 -4.93 -0.63 -6.73
CA GLY A 123 -5.11 0.68 -7.34
C GLY A 123 -3.76 1.36 -7.62
N LEU A 124 -2.83 1.28 -6.67
CA LEU A 124 -1.49 1.82 -6.82
C LEU A 124 -0.74 1.15 -7.96
N VAL A 125 -0.71 -0.19 -8.01
CA VAL A 125 -0.06 -0.93 -9.10
C VAL A 125 -0.64 -0.54 -10.46
N ASN A 126 -1.96 -0.46 -10.58
CA ASN A 126 -2.61 -0.05 -11.82
C ASN A 126 -2.29 1.39 -12.22
N ALA A 127 -2.22 2.31 -11.26
CA ALA A 127 -1.84 3.70 -11.52
C ALA A 127 -0.36 3.78 -11.93
N THR A 128 0.53 3.05 -11.27
CA THR A 128 1.95 2.98 -11.62
C THR A 128 2.18 2.36 -13.00
N ARG A 129 1.41 1.34 -13.39
CA ARG A 129 1.46 0.75 -14.74
C ARG A 129 1.21 1.79 -15.83
N ARG A 130 0.33 2.76 -15.62
CA ARG A 130 0.05 3.82 -16.60
C ARG A 130 1.25 4.76 -16.80
N VAL A 131 2.11 4.86 -15.81
CA VAL A 131 3.32 5.70 -15.87
C VAL A 131 4.50 4.92 -16.43
N LEU A 132 4.67 3.65 -16.01
CA LEU A 132 5.86 2.85 -16.34
C LEU A 132 5.72 2.05 -17.64
N ASN A 133 4.52 1.65 -18.05
CA ASN A 133 4.30 0.90 -19.28
C ASN A 133 4.17 1.84 -20.48
N VAL A 134 5.29 2.19 -21.06
CA VAL A 134 5.37 3.03 -22.28
C VAL A 134 5.22 2.15 -23.50
N ASP A 135 4.56 2.63 -24.55
CA ASP A 135 4.44 1.98 -25.86
C ASP A 135 3.97 0.51 -25.79
N GLN A 136 3.03 0.21 -24.89
CA GLN A 136 2.47 -1.13 -24.65
C GLN A 136 3.47 -2.16 -24.09
N ALA A 137 4.70 -1.75 -23.78
CA ALA A 137 5.64 -2.63 -23.11
C ALA A 137 5.17 -2.90 -21.68
N GLN A 138 5.10 -4.18 -21.32
CA GLN A 138 4.65 -4.59 -19.99
C GLN A 138 5.81 -4.63 -19.00
N VAL A 139 6.32 -3.45 -18.67
CA VAL A 139 7.37 -3.29 -17.66
C VAL A 139 6.88 -3.71 -16.28
N LEU A 140 5.68 -3.27 -15.94
CA LEU A 140 5.00 -3.66 -14.70
C LEU A 140 3.73 -4.42 -15.06
N SER A 141 3.61 -5.65 -14.59
CA SER A 141 2.46 -6.53 -14.87
C SER A 141 1.93 -7.17 -13.58
N ILE A 142 0.72 -7.72 -13.68
CA ILE A 142 0.11 -8.51 -12.60
C ILE A 142 -0.12 -9.90 -13.16
N ASP A 143 0.48 -10.90 -12.53
CA ASP A 143 0.18 -12.30 -12.79
C ASP A 143 -1.14 -12.66 -12.07
N ALA A 144 -2.20 -12.79 -12.85
CA ALA A 144 -3.54 -13.07 -12.31
C ALA A 144 -3.64 -14.45 -11.65
N THR A 145 -2.76 -15.39 -12.02
CA THR A 145 -2.79 -16.77 -11.49
C THR A 145 -2.16 -16.83 -10.11
N ALA A 146 -1.01 -16.17 -9.94
CA ALA A 146 -0.26 -16.16 -8.69
C ALA A 146 -0.60 -14.97 -7.79
N ASP A 147 -1.36 -14.02 -8.28
CA ASP A 147 -1.63 -12.72 -7.63
C ASP A 147 -0.34 -11.92 -7.34
N ASP A 148 0.67 -12.10 -8.19
CA ASP A 148 1.96 -11.46 -8.07
C ASP A 148 2.05 -10.20 -8.94
N VAL A 149 2.75 -9.21 -8.41
CA VAL A 149 3.20 -8.05 -9.17
C VAL A 149 4.60 -8.34 -9.69
N VAL A 150 4.79 -8.20 -11.00
CA VAL A 150 6.04 -8.50 -11.69
C VAL A 150 6.57 -7.24 -12.34
N LEU A 151 7.82 -6.90 -12.05
CA LEU A 151 8.55 -5.78 -12.63
C LEU A 151 9.73 -6.31 -13.43
N ASP A 152 9.76 -6.02 -14.72
CA ASP A 152 10.93 -6.26 -15.56
C ASP A 152 11.89 -5.06 -15.46
N VAL A 153 12.84 -5.14 -14.56
CA VAL A 153 13.83 -4.08 -14.31
C VAL A 153 14.71 -3.84 -15.54
N ARG A 154 15.02 -4.90 -16.32
CA ARG A 154 15.84 -4.78 -17.51
C ARG A 154 15.11 -4.00 -18.60
N LEU A 155 13.86 -4.33 -18.84
CA LEU A 155 13.00 -3.64 -19.80
C LEU A 155 12.76 -2.20 -19.37
N LEU A 156 12.54 -1.98 -18.08
CA LEU A 156 12.38 -0.64 -17.48
C LEU A 156 13.60 0.24 -17.79
N ARG A 157 14.80 -0.26 -17.49
CA ARG A 157 16.05 0.49 -17.74
C ARG A 157 16.24 0.79 -19.23
N LEU A 158 15.92 -0.15 -20.09
CA LEU A 158 16.03 0.04 -21.52
C LEU A 158 15.07 1.13 -22.03
N GLN A 159 13.82 1.10 -21.55
CA GLN A 159 12.76 1.98 -22.02
C GLN A 159 12.95 3.44 -21.55
N PHE A 160 13.52 3.61 -20.36
CA PHE A 160 13.80 4.91 -19.78
C PHE A 160 15.27 5.36 -19.99
N GLU A 161 16.04 4.61 -20.78
CA GLU A 161 17.44 4.89 -21.10
C GLU A 161 18.35 5.04 -19.87
N ILE A 162 18.05 4.23 -18.82
CA ILE A 162 18.76 4.27 -17.55
C ILE A 162 19.94 3.33 -17.58
N GLY A 163 21.15 3.86 -17.44
CA GLY A 163 22.39 3.07 -17.40
C GLY A 163 22.94 2.69 -18.78
N GLY A 164 22.44 3.30 -19.85
CA GLY A 164 23.07 3.34 -21.16
C GLY A 164 24.03 4.51 -21.26
N GLY A 165 25.09 4.52 -20.44
CA GLY A 165 26.27 5.29 -20.78
C GLY A 165 27.05 4.56 -21.87
N PRO A 166 27.72 5.28 -22.77
CA PRO A 166 28.48 4.74 -23.88
C PRO A 166 29.61 3.83 -23.44
#